data_aca10b9ad9c34546ab459983d3453920
#
_entry.id   aca10b9ad9c34546ab459983d3453920
#
_cell.length_a   1.000
_cell.length_b   1.000
_cell.length_c   1.000
_cell.angle_alpha   90.00
_cell.angle_beta   90.00
_cell.angle_gamma   90.00
#
_symmetry.space_group_name_H-M   'P 1'
#
loop_
_entity.id
_entity.type
_entity.pdbx_description
1 polymer ?
#
loop_
_entity_poly.entity_id
_entity_poly.type
_entity_poly.pdbx_seq_one_letter_code
_entity_poly.pdbx_strand_id
1 'polypeptide(L)'
;ISAIGFIVGIKRLSHPRTARSGNFLASLGMLVAIIATLTSGADFDWKLIGLGVGIGSILGVMIAVRVQMTQMPQMVAIFNGLGGAASAFVASAAYISGSDSSYIIMCMSLFIGTLTFSGSFIAFGKLQGFISGRAITFTGQQAMNALIFGSIIALLIAHNLSLLPNDTIFYTITVLALMLGIGLTIPIGGADM
;
A
#
# COMPACT_ATOMS: atom_id res chain seq x y z
N ILE A 1 6.77 -15.93 -12.64
CA ILE A 1 8.22 -15.74 -12.42
C ILE A 1 8.46 -14.60 -11.42
N SER A 2 7.88 -13.41 -11.62
CA SER A 2 8.03 -12.26 -10.73
C SER A 2 7.66 -12.58 -9.27
N ALA A 3 6.50 -13.20 -9.01
CA ALA A 3 6.06 -13.60 -7.68
C ALA A 3 7.07 -14.52 -6.97
N ILE A 4 7.67 -15.47 -7.69
CA ILE A 4 8.72 -16.36 -7.15
C ILE A 4 9.95 -15.51 -6.75
N GLY A 5 10.36 -14.56 -7.60
CA GLY A 5 11.44 -13.62 -7.30
C GLY A 5 11.21 -12.84 -6.00
N PHE A 6 9.98 -12.34 -5.78
CA PHE A 6 9.61 -11.65 -4.54
C PHE A 6 9.63 -12.58 -3.32
N ILE A 7 9.00 -13.76 -3.41
CA ILE A 7 8.94 -14.71 -2.28
C ILE A 7 10.35 -15.15 -1.85
N VAL A 8 11.21 -15.52 -2.81
CA VAL A 8 12.59 -15.91 -2.51
C VAL A 8 13.43 -14.71 -2.06
N GLY A 9 13.19 -13.52 -2.64
CA GLY A 9 13.81 -12.27 -2.23
C GLY A 9 13.52 -11.96 -0.77
N ILE A 10 12.25 -11.96 -0.36
CA ILE A 10 11.82 -11.71 1.04
C ILE A 10 12.44 -12.76 1.97
N LYS A 11 12.41 -14.05 1.60
CA LYS A 11 13.03 -15.11 2.41
C LYS A 11 14.53 -14.86 2.62
N ARG A 12 15.25 -14.36 1.61
CA ARG A 12 16.68 -14.05 1.74
C ARG A 12 16.95 -12.75 2.52
N LEU A 13 16.00 -11.80 2.49
CA LEU A 13 16.10 -10.56 3.27
C LEU A 13 16.05 -10.80 4.79
N SER A 14 15.44 -11.89 5.25
CA SER A 14 15.35 -12.23 6.68
C SER A 14 16.69 -12.57 7.34
N HIS A 15 17.77 -12.78 6.56
CA HIS A 15 19.10 -13.09 7.10
C HIS A 15 20.14 -12.07 6.63
N PRO A 16 20.94 -11.47 7.53
CA PRO A 16 21.90 -10.42 7.17
C PRO A 16 22.92 -10.84 6.09
N ARG A 17 23.35 -12.09 6.10
CA ARG A 17 24.33 -12.61 5.12
C ARG A 17 23.78 -12.71 3.70
N THR A 18 22.46 -12.89 3.53
CA THR A 18 21.80 -13.05 2.24
C THR A 18 20.95 -11.84 1.85
N ALA A 19 20.83 -10.82 2.71
CA ALA A 19 19.98 -9.67 2.51
C ALA A 19 20.27 -8.91 1.19
N ARG A 20 21.56 -8.71 0.85
CA ARG A 20 21.95 -8.05 -0.42
C ARG A 20 21.44 -8.83 -1.64
N SER A 21 21.63 -10.15 -1.66
CA SER A 21 21.16 -11.00 -2.76
C SER A 21 19.64 -11.11 -2.78
N GLY A 22 18.98 -11.06 -1.62
CA GLY A 22 17.53 -11.01 -1.50
C GLY A 22 16.95 -9.74 -2.10
N ASN A 23 17.52 -8.59 -1.78
CA ASN A 23 17.11 -7.30 -2.33
C ASN A 23 17.31 -7.24 -3.87
N PHE A 24 18.44 -7.72 -4.36
CA PHE A 24 18.69 -7.81 -5.81
C PHE A 24 17.68 -8.72 -6.52
N LEU A 25 17.35 -9.86 -5.93
CA LEU A 25 16.37 -10.79 -6.51
C LEU A 25 14.95 -10.19 -6.51
N ALA A 26 14.57 -9.49 -5.45
CA ALA A 26 13.30 -8.76 -5.38
C ALA A 26 13.23 -7.65 -6.44
N SER A 27 14.33 -6.90 -6.63
CA SER A 27 14.42 -5.86 -7.67
C SER A 27 14.29 -6.44 -9.08
N LEU A 28 14.91 -7.58 -9.36
CA LEU A 28 14.72 -8.31 -10.63
C LEU A 28 13.27 -8.78 -10.78
N GLY A 29 12.66 -9.28 -9.72
CA GLY A 29 11.24 -9.65 -9.71
C GLY A 29 10.34 -8.47 -10.08
N MET A 30 10.63 -7.28 -9.53
CA MET A 30 9.92 -6.05 -9.86
C MET A 30 10.10 -5.67 -11.34
N LEU A 31 11.33 -5.71 -11.84
CA LEU A 31 11.61 -5.41 -13.25
C LEU A 31 10.82 -6.33 -14.18
N VAL A 32 10.80 -7.64 -13.89
CA VAL A 32 10.02 -8.62 -14.66
C VAL A 32 8.52 -8.30 -14.60
N ALA A 33 7.99 -7.90 -13.43
CA ALA A 33 6.59 -7.48 -13.31
C ALA A 33 6.27 -6.27 -14.19
N ILE A 34 7.13 -5.23 -14.15
CA ILE A 34 6.96 -4.02 -14.95
C ILE A 34 6.96 -4.36 -16.45
N ILE A 35 7.95 -5.13 -16.91
CA ILE A 35 8.04 -5.55 -18.33
C ILE A 35 6.78 -6.34 -18.71
N ALA A 36 6.36 -7.31 -17.92
CA ALA A 36 5.18 -8.10 -18.19
C ALA A 36 3.91 -7.24 -18.28
N THR A 37 3.77 -6.24 -17.41
CA THR A 37 2.64 -5.30 -17.45
C THR A 37 2.67 -4.44 -18.72
N LEU A 38 3.83 -3.87 -19.05
CA LEU A 38 3.99 -3.02 -20.25
C LEU A 38 3.80 -3.80 -21.56
N THR A 39 4.03 -5.12 -21.55
CA THR A 39 3.83 -5.99 -22.72
C THR A 39 2.47 -6.68 -22.75
N SER A 40 1.59 -6.40 -21.79
CA SER A 40 0.27 -7.07 -21.69
C SER A 40 -0.75 -6.65 -22.77
N GLY A 41 -0.39 -5.72 -23.65
CA GLY A 41 -1.26 -5.27 -24.74
C GLY A 41 -2.34 -4.25 -24.33
N ALA A 42 -2.28 -3.71 -23.12
CA ALA A 42 -3.16 -2.63 -22.68
C ALA A 42 -2.76 -1.31 -23.39
N ASP A 43 -3.74 -0.45 -23.65
CA ASP A 43 -3.50 0.89 -24.19
C ASP A 43 -2.94 1.80 -23.10
N PHE A 44 -1.63 1.98 -23.11
CA PHE A 44 -0.91 2.85 -22.18
C PHE A 44 -0.59 4.21 -22.75
N ASP A 45 -0.78 5.27 -21.97
CA ASP A 45 -0.20 6.57 -22.26
C ASP A 45 1.30 6.57 -21.89
N TRP A 46 2.14 6.29 -22.88
CA TRP A 46 3.60 6.21 -22.72
C TRP A 46 4.22 7.51 -22.19
N LYS A 47 3.59 8.68 -22.47
CA LYS A 47 4.07 9.97 -21.98
C LYS A 47 3.87 10.06 -20.47
N LEU A 48 2.69 9.69 -19.97
CA LEU A 48 2.40 9.69 -18.53
C LEU A 48 3.25 8.67 -17.79
N ILE A 49 3.43 7.47 -18.35
CA ILE A 49 4.32 6.44 -17.76
C ILE A 49 5.76 6.97 -17.71
N GLY A 50 6.27 7.53 -18.80
CA GLY A 50 7.63 8.08 -18.84
C GLY A 50 7.84 9.20 -17.84
N LEU A 51 6.87 10.10 -17.68
CA LEU A 51 6.90 11.16 -16.68
C LEU A 51 6.88 10.58 -15.25
N GLY A 52 5.98 9.62 -14.97
CA GLY A 52 5.89 8.98 -13.66
C GLY A 52 7.18 8.25 -13.26
N VAL A 53 7.73 7.45 -14.17
CA VAL A 53 9.00 6.74 -13.98
C VAL A 53 10.15 7.73 -13.80
N GLY A 54 10.21 8.79 -14.62
CA GLY A 54 11.25 9.81 -14.54
C GLY A 54 11.23 10.54 -13.20
N ILE A 55 10.10 11.10 -12.82
CA ILE A 55 9.94 11.82 -11.54
C ILE A 55 10.18 10.87 -10.36
N GLY A 56 9.57 9.69 -10.36
CA GLY A 56 9.73 8.69 -9.30
C GLY A 56 11.19 8.23 -9.13
N SER A 57 11.90 8.01 -10.24
CA SER A 57 13.32 7.62 -10.21
C SER A 57 14.21 8.73 -9.66
N ILE A 58 14.02 9.98 -10.10
CA ILE A 58 14.79 11.12 -9.61
C ILE A 58 14.59 11.30 -8.11
N LEU A 59 13.33 11.33 -7.65
CA LEU A 59 13.02 11.48 -6.24
C LEU A 59 13.54 10.28 -5.43
N GLY A 60 13.34 9.06 -5.93
CA GLY A 60 13.79 7.84 -5.26
C GLY A 60 15.30 7.79 -5.09
N VAL A 61 16.07 8.12 -6.12
CA VAL A 61 17.54 8.17 -6.07
C VAL A 61 18.02 9.29 -5.14
N MET A 62 17.43 10.49 -5.22
CA MET A 62 17.81 11.60 -4.32
C MET A 62 17.61 11.23 -2.85
N ILE A 63 16.50 10.59 -2.53
CA ILE A 63 16.21 10.14 -1.18
C ILE A 63 17.17 9.02 -0.77
N ALA A 64 17.34 7.99 -1.60
CA ALA A 64 18.17 6.83 -1.29
C ALA A 64 19.65 7.19 -1.03
N VAL A 65 20.19 8.18 -1.73
CA VAL A 65 21.61 8.63 -1.55
C VAL A 65 21.78 9.48 -0.29
N ARG A 66 20.72 10.19 0.16
CA ARG A 66 20.81 11.11 1.31
C ARG A 66 20.38 10.50 2.65
N VAL A 67 19.71 9.37 2.63
CA VAL A 67 19.20 8.72 3.84
C VAL A 67 20.33 8.17 4.69
N GLN A 68 20.29 8.52 5.97
CA GLN A 68 21.18 7.95 6.99
C GLN A 68 20.63 6.60 7.49
N MET A 69 21.50 5.72 7.99
CA MET A 69 21.12 4.41 8.54
C MET A 69 20.08 4.53 9.67
N THR A 70 20.17 5.59 10.47
CA THR A 70 19.23 5.90 11.56
C THR A 70 17.83 6.28 11.07
N GLN A 71 17.69 6.68 9.81
CA GLN A 71 16.43 7.10 9.18
C GLN A 71 15.79 5.97 8.34
N MET A 72 16.38 4.78 8.32
CA MET A 72 15.88 3.65 7.54
C MET A 72 14.42 3.27 7.89
N PRO A 73 14.02 3.19 9.19
CA PRO A 73 12.63 2.86 9.52
C PRO A 73 11.62 3.86 8.94
N GLN A 74 11.92 5.17 8.99
CA GLN A 74 11.07 6.22 8.43
C GLN A 74 10.93 6.07 6.91
N MET A 75 12.03 5.75 6.24
CA MET A 75 12.03 5.57 4.78
C MET A 75 11.24 4.32 4.36
N VAL A 76 11.37 3.24 5.10
CA VAL A 76 10.56 2.04 4.87
C VAL A 76 9.07 2.36 5.02
N ALA A 77 8.69 3.10 6.06
CA ALA A 77 7.30 3.50 6.29
C ALA A 77 6.74 4.35 5.14
N ILE A 78 7.48 5.38 4.69
CA ILE A 78 6.98 6.25 3.61
C ILE A 78 6.88 5.52 2.26
N PHE A 79 7.88 4.69 1.91
CA PHE A 79 7.84 3.92 0.66
C PHE A 79 6.74 2.86 0.69
N ASN A 80 6.50 2.21 1.82
CA ASN A 80 5.37 1.30 1.99
C ASN A 80 4.03 2.03 1.79
N GLY A 81 3.89 3.22 2.38
CA GLY A 81 2.70 4.06 2.20
C GLY A 81 2.48 4.48 0.75
N LEU A 82 3.54 4.91 0.06
CA LEU A 82 3.46 5.26 -1.37
C LEU A 82 3.10 4.04 -2.24
N GLY A 83 3.61 2.86 -1.92
CA GLY A 83 3.20 1.61 -2.55
C GLY A 83 1.72 1.30 -2.33
N GLY A 84 1.22 1.53 -1.11
CA GLY A 84 -0.20 1.44 -0.80
C GLY A 84 -1.05 2.41 -1.63
N ALA A 85 -0.62 3.68 -1.72
CA ALA A 85 -1.28 4.68 -2.56
C ALA A 85 -1.31 4.25 -4.03
N ALA A 86 -0.19 3.77 -4.57
CA ALA A 86 -0.12 3.28 -5.95
C ALA A 86 -1.12 2.15 -6.20
N SER A 87 -1.23 1.17 -5.30
CA SER A 87 -2.22 0.09 -5.38
C SER A 87 -3.66 0.61 -5.37
N ALA A 88 -3.97 1.57 -4.48
CA ALA A 88 -5.28 2.19 -4.41
C ALA A 88 -5.63 2.97 -5.69
N PHE A 89 -4.66 3.73 -6.25
CA PHE A 89 -4.86 4.46 -7.50
C PHE A 89 -5.06 3.54 -8.70
N VAL A 90 -4.32 2.42 -8.80
CA VAL A 90 -4.53 1.42 -9.87
C VAL A 90 -5.92 0.81 -9.77
N ALA A 91 -6.38 0.46 -8.56
CA ALA A 91 -7.73 -0.06 -8.34
C ALA A 91 -8.80 0.98 -8.71
N SER A 92 -8.58 2.25 -8.36
CA SER A 92 -9.50 3.35 -8.72
C SER A 92 -9.53 3.62 -10.22
N ALA A 93 -8.39 3.58 -10.88
CA ALA A 93 -8.31 3.73 -12.35
C ALA A 93 -9.03 2.59 -13.07
N ALA A 94 -8.84 1.34 -12.63
CA ALA A 94 -9.53 0.18 -13.16
C ALA A 94 -11.05 0.28 -12.98
N TYR A 95 -11.50 0.77 -11.82
CA TYR A 95 -12.91 1.01 -11.55
C TYR A 95 -13.52 2.06 -12.49
N ILE A 96 -12.87 3.23 -12.60
CA ILE A 96 -13.36 4.36 -13.42
C ILE A 96 -13.34 4.02 -14.92
N SER A 97 -12.35 3.25 -15.39
CA SER A 97 -12.24 2.84 -16.79
C SER A 97 -13.23 1.72 -17.18
N GLY A 98 -14.02 1.20 -16.24
CA GLY A 98 -14.95 0.10 -16.53
C GLY A 98 -14.23 -1.20 -16.91
N SER A 99 -13.06 -1.47 -16.30
CA SER A 99 -12.29 -2.68 -16.55
C SER A 99 -13.11 -3.94 -16.30
N ASP A 100 -12.90 -4.99 -17.11
CA ASP A 100 -13.50 -6.32 -16.95
C ASP A 100 -13.01 -7.07 -15.68
N SER A 101 -12.15 -6.44 -14.89
CA SER A 101 -11.67 -6.98 -13.62
C SER A 101 -12.82 -7.16 -12.62
N SER A 102 -12.76 -8.22 -11.83
CA SER A 102 -13.77 -8.44 -10.79
C SER A 102 -13.85 -7.24 -9.83
N TYR A 103 -15.04 -6.71 -9.63
CA TYR A 103 -15.32 -5.61 -8.71
C TYR A 103 -14.78 -5.88 -7.29
N ILE A 104 -14.91 -7.12 -6.81
CA ILE A 104 -14.41 -7.53 -5.50
C ILE A 104 -12.89 -7.41 -5.44
N ILE A 105 -12.17 -7.79 -6.50
CA ILE A 105 -10.71 -7.66 -6.56
C ILE A 105 -10.30 -6.19 -6.54
N MET A 106 -11.00 -5.33 -7.27
CA MET A 106 -10.76 -3.88 -7.24
C MET A 106 -10.98 -3.31 -5.83
N CYS A 107 -12.10 -3.65 -5.18
CA CYS A 107 -12.38 -3.22 -3.80
C CYS A 107 -11.35 -3.74 -2.79
N MET A 108 -10.87 -4.98 -2.93
CA MET A 108 -9.82 -5.54 -2.07
C MET A 108 -8.48 -4.82 -2.26
N SER A 109 -8.09 -4.55 -3.51
CA SER A 109 -6.88 -3.78 -3.81
C SER A 109 -6.97 -2.35 -3.28
N LEU A 110 -8.13 -1.71 -3.44
CA LEU A 110 -8.42 -0.39 -2.88
C LEU A 110 -8.33 -0.40 -1.36
N PHE A 111 -8.99 -1.35 -0.70
CA PHE A 111 -8.99 -1.51 0.75
C PHE A 111 -7.56 -1.67 1.31
N ILE A 112 -6.81 -2.65 0.80
CA ILE A 112 -5.45 -2.93 1.26
C ILE A 112 -4.53 -1.74 0.97
N GLY A 113 -4.62 -1.16 -0.23
CA GLY A 113 -3.80 -0.01 -0.63
C GLY A 113 -4.05 1.21 0.24
N THR A 114 -5.31 1.56 0.46
CA THR A 114 -5.72 2.74 1.25
C THR A 114 -5.39 2.58 2.73
N LEU A 115 -5.63 1.40 3.29
CA LEU A 115 -5.25 1.07 4.67
C LEU A 115 -3.73 1.15 4.86
N THR A 116 -2.97 0.58 3.93
CA THR A 116 -1.50 0.62 3.96
C THR A 116 -0.99 2.05 3.88
N PHE A 117 -1.58 2.86 2.99
CA PHE A 117 -1.22 4.27 2.85
C PHE A 117 -1.40 5.02 4.16
N SER A 118 -2.61 5.05 4.72
CA SER A 118 -2.90 5.81 5.94
C SER A 118 -2.12 5.31 7.16
N GLY A 119 -2.03 3.99 7.35
CA GLY A 119 -1.27 3.40 8.45
C GLY A 119 0.22 3.71 8.37
N SER A 120 0.81 3.60 7.19
CA SER A 120 2.24 3.89 6.98
C SER A 120 2.58 5.37 7.16
N PHE A 121 1.66 6.29 6.79
CA PHE A 121 1.86 7.72 7.05
C PHE A 121 1.79 8.07 8.54
N ILE A 122 0.94 7.39 9.31
CA ILE A 122 0.94 7.52 10.77
C ILE A 122 2.24 6.98 11.36
N ALA A 123 2.71 5.82 10.90
CA ALA A 123 3.99 5.24 11.33
C ALA A 123 5.16 6.20 11.02
N PHE A 124 5.22 6.71 9.79
CA PHE A 124 6.21 7.72 9.40
C PHE A 124 6.15 8.95 10.30
N GLY A 125 4.96 9.51 10.55
CA GLY A 125 4.77 10.67 11.41
C GLY A 125 5.24 10.46 12.84
N LYS A 126 5.05 9.25 13.40
CA LYS A 126 5.56 8.88 14.73
C LYS A 126 7.08 8.73 14.74
N LEU A 127 7.64 8.06 13.74
CA LEU A 127 9.09 7.86 13.61
C LEU A 127 9.86 9.15 13.35
N GLN A 128 9.23 10.13 12.67
CA GLN A 128 9.80 11.47 12.46
C GLN A 128 9.58 12.43 13.63
N GLY A 129 8.74 12.07 14.60
CA GLY A 129 8.42 12.93 15.73
C GLY A 129 7.34 13.99 15.44
N PHE A 130 6.67 13.97 14.28
CA PHE A 130 5.53 14.83 13.98
C PHE A 130 4.29 14.45 14.80
N ILE A 131 4.16 13.17 15.10
CA ILE A 131 3.14 12.60 15.97
C ILE A 131 3.87 12.04 17.19
N SER A 132 3.25 12.14 18.38
CA SER A 132 3.83 11.56 19.59
C SER A 132 4.19 10.09 19.37
N GLY A 133 5.45 9.73 19.66
CA GLY A 133 5.94 8.36 19.59
C GLY A 133 5.34 7.42 20.65
N ARG A 134 4.51 7.95 21.58
CA ARG A 134 3.80 7.13 22.56
C ARG A 134 2.63 6.38 21.90
N ALA A 135 2.29 5.23 22.45
CA ALA A 135 1.06 4.53 22.12
C ALA A 135 -0.15 5.43 22.52
N ILE A 136 -1.00 5.77 21.54
CA ILE A 136 -2.22 6.54 21.79
C ILE A 136 -3.38 5.53 21.75
N THR A 137 -3.90 5.21 22.93
CA THR A 137 -4.99 4.25 23.08
C THR A 137 -6.18 4.89 23.80
N PHE A 138 -7.36 4.47 23.45
CA PHE A 138 -8.61 4.86 24.13
C PHE A 138 -9.53 3.64 24.33
N THR A 139 -10.39 3.73 25.34
CA THR A 139 -11.32 2.65 25.65
C THR A 139 -12.27 2.40 24.46
N GLY A 140 -12.36 1.13 24.02
CA GLY A 140 -13.22 0.74 22.89
C GLY A 140 -12.56 0.81 21.52
N GLN A 141 -11.28 1.19 21.40
CA GLN A 141 -10.57 1.30 20.14
C GLN A 141 -10.60 0.00 19.32
N GLN A 142 -10.39 -1.14 19.96
CA GLN A 142 -10.45 -2.44 19.28
C GLN A 142 -11.84 -2.73 18.74
N ALA A 143 -12.89 -2.43 19.52
CA ALA A 143 -14.27 -2.59 19.09
C ALA A 143 -14.60 -1.68 17.91
N MET A 144 -14.13 -0.43 17.93
CA MET A 144 -14.28 0.50 16.81
C MET A 144 -13.58 -0.02 15.55
N ASN A 145 -12.35 -0.47 15.65
CA ASN A 145 -11.61 -1.04 14.51
C ASN A 145 -12.31 -2.29 13.96
N ALA A 146 -12.83 -3.16 14.85
CA ALA A 146 -13.59 -4.35 14.45
C ALA A 146 -14.91 -3.98 13.75
N LEU A 147 -15.61 -2.95 14.22
CA LEU A 147 -16.81 -2.43 13.57
C LEU A 147 -16.52 -1.87 12.18
N ILE A 148 -15.47 -1.08 12.03
CA ILE A 148 -15.05 -0.53 10.72
C ILE A 148 -14.71 -1.68 9.76
N PHE A 149 -13.92 -2.65 10.21
CA PHE A 149 -13.56 -3.81 9.38
C PHE A 149 -14.79 -4.65 9.02
N GLY A 150 -15.67 -4.92 9.98
CA GLY A 150 -16.94 -5.62 9.75
C GLY A 150 -17.85 -4.89 8.77
N SER A 151 -17.89 -3.55 8.84
CA SER A 151 -18.65 -2.72 7.88
C SER A 151 -18.11 -2.85 6.45
N ILE A 152 -16.78 -2.93 6.26
CA ILE A 152 -16.18 -3.16 4.95
C ILE A 152 -16.59 -4.52 4.39
N ILE A 153 -16.56 -5.58 5.23
CA ILE A 153 -17.01 -6.91 4.82
C ILE A 153 -18.51 -6.89 4.47
N ALA A 154 -19.33 -6.23 5.27
CA ALA A 154 -20.76 -6.08 5.00
C ALA A 154 -21.04 -5.37 3.68
N LEU A 155 -20.26 -4.34 3.32
CA LEU A 155 -20.36 -3.64 2.04
C LEU A 155 -20.00 -4.57 0.85
N LEU A 156 -18.99 -5.42 0.98
CA LEU A 156 -18.63 -6.40 -0.06
C LEU A 156 -19.73 -7.46 -0.22
N ILE A 157 -20.39 -7.86 0.86
CA ILE A 157 -21.55 -8.76 0.81
C ILE A 157 -22.76 -8.03 0.17
N ALA A 158 -22.99 -6.77 0.52
CA ALA A 158 -24.06 -5.96 -0.05
C ALA A 158 -23.91 -5.77 -1.57
N HIS A 159 -22.67 -5.71 -2.09
CA HIS A 159 -22.42 -5.72 -3.53
C HIS A 159 -22.97 -7.00 -4.18
N ASN A 160 -22.62 -8.19 -3.63
CA ASN A 160 -23.09 -9.47 -4.18
C ASN A 160 -24.63 -9.61 -4.15
N LEU A 161 -25.28 -8.95 -3.20
CA LEU A 161 -26.74 -8.94 -3.08
C LEU A 161 -27.40 -7.78 -3.86
N SER A 162 -26.60 -6.97 -4.56
CA SER A 162 -27.06 -5.79 -5.31
C SER A 162 -27.90 -4.80 -4.48
N LEU A 163 -27.58 -4.67 -3.19
CA LEU A 163 -28.35 -3.83 -2.24
C LEU A 163 -28.01 -2.35 -2.37
N LEU A 164 -26.83 -2.00 -2.84
CA LEU A 164 -26.31 -0.63 -2.92
C LEU A 164 -25.60 -0.39 -4.26
N PRO A 165 -25.59 0.87 -4.75
CA PRO A 165 -24.80 1.24 -5.93
C PRO A 165 -23.30 0.98 -5.71
N ASN A 166 -22.62 0.51 -6.75
CA ASN A 166 -21.18 0.22 -6.71
C ASN A 166 -20.36 1.43 -6.33
N ASP A 167 -20.70 2.62 -6.83
CA ASP A 167 -20.00 3.86 -6.47
C ASP A 167 -20.05 4.13 -4.96
N THR A 168 -21.25 3.97 -4.35
CA THR A 168 -21.41 4.17 -2.91
C THR A 168 -20.53 3.21 -2.11
N ILE A 169 -20.50 1.94 -2.50
CA ILE A 169 -19.69 0.92 -1.85
C ILE A 169 -18.20 1.27 -1.98
N PHE A 170 -17.76 1.60 -3.19
CA PHE A 170 -16.35 1.89 -3.49
C PHE A 170 -15.81 3.08 -2.69
N TYR A 171 -16.51 4.21 -2.69
CA TYR A 171 -16.09 5.39 -1.93
C TYR A 171 -16.21 5.19 -0.42
N THR A 172 -17.21 4.46 0.05
CA THR A 172 -17.36 4.17 1.47
C THR A 172 -16.23 3.27 1.97
N ILE A 173 -15.85 2.23 1.21
CA ILE A 173 -14.69 1.39 1.52
C ILE A 173 -13.42 2.23 1.62
N THR A 174 -13.22 3.20 0.70
CA THR A 174 -12.05 4.08 0.72
C THR A 174 -11.95 4.85 2.04
N VAL A 175 -13.05 5.48 2.47
CA VAL A 175 -13.07 6.25 3.72
C VAL A 175 -12.86 5.34 4.94
N LEU A 176 -13.56 4.22 5.01
CA LEU A 176 -13.44 3.28 6.12
C LEU A 176 -12.03 2.67 6.20
N ALA A 177 -11.40 2.38 5.05
CA ALA A 177 -10.02 1.87 5.00
C ALA A 177 -9.00 2.90 5.49
N LEU A 178 -9.16 4.18 5.13
CA LEU A 178 -8.33 5.28 5.67
C LEU A 178 -8.43 5.34 7.20
N MET A 179 -9.66 5.32 7.72
CA MET A 179 -9.91 5.36 9.16
C MET A 179 -9.33 4.14 9.87
N LEU A 180 -9.48 2.96 9.28
CA LEU A 180 -8.98 1.71 9.84
C LEU A 180 -7.45 1.69 9.89
N GLY A 181 -6.76 2.15 8.84
CA GLY A 181 -5.30 2.23 8.82
C GLY A 181 -4.75 3.14 9.92
N ILE A 182 -5.40 4.30 10.15
CA ILE A 182 -5.09 5.18 11.28
C ILE A 182 -5.37 4.48 12.60
N GLY A 183 -6.57 3.90 12.76
CA GLY A 183 -7.02 3.25 13.99
C GLY A 183 -6.17 2.05 14.41
N LEU A 184 -5.60 1.31 13.45
CA LEU A 184 -4.71 0.18 13.72
C LEU A 184 -3.27 0.61 14.07
N THR A 185 -2.80 1.72 13.50
CA THR A 185 -1.40 2.14 13.66
C THR A 185 -1.19 3.09 14.83
N ILE A 186 -2.17 3.90 15.17
CA ILE A 186 -2.06 4.92 16.24
C ILE A 186 -1.73 4.32 17.62
N PRO A 187 -2.22 3.12 18.02
CA PRO A 187 -1.89 2.52 19.31
C PRO A 187 -0.50 1.89 19.37
N ILE A 188 0.19 1.72 18.24
CA ILE A 188 1.54 1.17 18.22
C ILE A 188 2.53 2.28 18.59
N GLY A 189 3.41 2.01 19.55
CA GLY A 189 4.48 2.93 19.94
C GLY A 189 5.53 3.07 18.82
N GLY A 190 6.12 4.24 18.66
CA GLY A 190 7.18 4.46 17.66
C GLY A 190 8.44 3.61 17.91
N ALA A 191 8.68 3.18 19.15
CA ALA A 191 9.77 2.27 19.48
C ALA A 191 9.48 0.81 19.09
N ASP A 192 8.22 0.47 18.85
CA ASP A 192 7.75 -0.87 18.51
C ASP A 192 7.46 -1.01 16.99
N MET A 193 7.74 0.04 16.21
CA MET A 193 7.63 0.10 14.75
C MET A 193 9.02 -0.19 14.09
#